data_449c2bd334a4b89fb5253cb4686f7a75
#
_entry.id   449c2bd334a4b89fb5253cb4686f7a75
#
_cell.length_a   1.000
_cell.length_b   1.000
_cell.length_c   1.000
_cell.angle_alpha   90.00
_cell.angle_beta   90.00
_cell.angle_gamma   90.00
#
_symmetry.space_group_name_H-M   'P 1'
#
loop_
_entity.id
_entity.type
_entity.pdbx_description
1 polymer ?
#
loop_
_entity_poly.entity_id
_entity_poly.type
_entity_poly.pdbx_seq_one_letter_code
_entity_poly.pdbx_strand_id
1 'polypeptide(L)'
;MLRSAMGARAVFLVGFMGSGKNTVGQELARRLRWDFVDLDREIERREQRTIPEIFRLHGEPVFRLAETAALHDLLDHSSGRNRVFALGGGAFVEERNRTLLRQWPTIFLDAPVEELWRRCQCDGIERPLQKSLAQFALLREERLPSYRQASITIETHSKDPAYICSEIESMLRLTEESESQATNSVEQANRPAPPNSSSTES
;
A
#
# COMPACT_ATOMS: atom_id res chain seq x y z
N MET A 1 -1.76 -16.57 -6.46
CA MET A 1 -1.35 -17.33 -5.26
C MET A 1 -0.74 -16.34 -4.29
N LEU A 2 -1.53 -15.83 -3.36
CA LEU A 2 -1.02 -15.04 -2.24
C LEU A 2 -0.17 -15.97 -1.38
N ARG A 3 1.05 -15.55 -1.05
CA ARG A 3 1.94 -16.32 -0.16
C ARG A 3 1.37 -16.33 1.27
N SER A 4 0.36 -17.13 1.49
CA SER A 4 -0.07 -17.59 2.81
C SER A 4 0.65 -18.89 3.10
N ALA A 5 1.85 -18.81 3.60
CA ALA A 5 2.51 -19.85 4.37
C ALA A 5 3.74 -19.27 5.03
N MET A 6 3.68 -18.90 6.30
CA MET A 6 4.81 -18.50 7.19
C MET A 6 5.67 -17.31 6.72
N GLY A 7 5.17 -16.43 5.84
CA GLY A 7 5.86 -15.23 5.40
C GLY A 7 5.33 -13.97 6.08
N ALA A 8 6.16 -12.95 6.18
CA ALA A 8 5.76 -11.63 6.65
C ALA A 8 4.57 -11.10 5.87
N ARG A 9 3.61 -10.49 6.58
CA ARG A 9 2.47 -9.79 5.97
C ARG A 9 2.85 -8.34 5.74
N ALA A 10 2.43 -7.78 4.61
CA ALA A 10 2.63 -6.37 4.30
C ALA A 10 1.32 -5.74 3.80
N VAL A 11 1.09 -4.49 4.20
CA VAL A 11 -0.02 -3.64 3.73
C VAL A 11 0.56 -2.32 3.26
N PHE A 12 0.13 -1.84 2.12
CA PHE A 12 0.65 -0.63 1.49
C PHE A 12 -0.41 0.46 1.40
N LEU A 13 -0.18 1.58 2.09
CA LEU A 13 -1.01 2.76 2.00
C LEU A 13 -0.52 3.63 0.84
N VAL A 14 -1.41 3.89 -0.10
CA VAL A 14 -1.15 4.72 -1.28
C VAL A 14 -2.13 5.89 -1.32
N GLY A 15 -1.81 6.91 -2.09
CA GLY A 15 -2.66 8.09 -2.23
C GLY A 15 -1.87 9.37 -2.34
N PHE A 16 -2.60 10.44 -2.63
CA PHE A 16 -2.01 11.74 -2.87
C PHE A 16 -1.44 12.37 -1.58
N MET A 17 -0.66 13.44 -1.72
CA MET A 17 -0.18 14.21 -0.57
C MET A 17 -1.36 14.75 0.24
N GLY A 18 -1.25 14.78 1.57
CA GLY A 18 -2.33 15.18 2.47
C GLY A 18 -3.40 14.10 2.72
N SER A 19 -3.32 12.90 2.11
CA SER A 19 -4.32 11.84 2.30
C SER A 19 -4.26 11.14 3.67
N GLY A 20 -3.23 11.42 4.49
CA GLY A 20 -3.12 10.90 5.84
C GLY A 20 -2.38 9.56 5.96
N LYS A 21 -1.64 9.11 4.93
CA LYS A 21 -0.93 7.82 4.92
C LYS A 21 -0.08 7.57 6.16
N ASN A 22 0.71 8.55 6.58
CA ASN A 22 1.60 8.41 7.74
C ASN A 22 0.81 8.29 9.04
N THR A 23 -0.21 9.13 9.24
CA THR A 23 -1.06 9.12 10.43
C THR A 23 -1.84 7.80 10.55
N VAL A 24 -2.52 7.42 9.47
CA VAL A 24 -3.28 6.16 9.39
C VAL A 24 -2.33 4.96 9.48
N GLY A 25 -1.18 5.01 8.80
CA GLY A 25 -0.21 3.92 8.80
C GLY A 25 0.40 3.64 10.17
N GLN A 26 0.77 4.67 10.90
CA GLN A 26 1.26 4.54 12.28
C GLN A 26 0.20 3.96 13.21
N GLU A 27 -1.03 4.47 13.15
CA GLU A 27 -2.14 3.97 13.98
C GLU A 27 -2.50 2.53 13.62
N LEU A 28 -2.58 2.19 12.33
CA LEU A 28 -2.84 0.82 11.87
C LEU A 28 -1.74 -0.14 12.33
N ALA A 29 -0.47 0.23 12.16
CA ALA A 29 0.66 -0.58 12.59
C ALA A 29 0.64 -0.82 14.11
N ARG A 30 0.35 0.22 14.90
CA ARG A 30 0.19 0.12 16.37
C ARG A 30 -0.92 -0.87 16.74
N ARG A 31 -2.09 -0.80 16.09
CA ARG A 31 -3.25 -1.67 16.35
C ARG A 31 -2.97 -3.13 15.99
N LEU A 32 -2.31 -3.35 14.84
CA LEU A 32 -1.93 -4.68 14.36
C LEU A 32 -0.68 -5.25 15.06
N ARG A 33 0.04 -4.46 15.83
CA ARG A 33 1.37 -4.77 16.41
C ARG A 33 2.40 -5.12 15.33
N TRP A 34 2.38 -4.35 14.25
CA TRP A 34 3.27 -4.45 13.11
C TRP A 34 4.26 -3.29 13.09
N ASP A 35 5.35 -3.43 12.35
CA ASP A 35 6.28 -2.33 12.12
C ASP A 35 5.66 -1.32 11.11
N PHE A 36 5.88 -0.02 11.33
CA PHE A 36 5.53 1.02 10.38
C PHE A 36 6.76 1.45 9.59
N VAL A 37 6.63 1.57 8.27
CA VAL A 37 7.68 2.02 7.36
C VAL A 37 7.16 3.15 6.48
N ASP A 38 7.78 4.32 6.59
CA ASP A 38 7.60 5.44 5.68
C ASP A 38 8.66 5.33 4.57
N LEU A 39 8.24 5.10 3.32
CA LEU A 39 9.16 4.91 2.21
C LEU A 39 10.01 6.16 1.93
N ASP A 40 9.43 7.36 2.05
CA ASP A 40 10.15 8.61 1.82
C ASP A 40 11.30 8.76 2.84
N ARG A 41 11.05 8.49 4.12
CA ARG A 41 12.10 8.50 5.16
C ARG A 41 13.15 7.43 4.94
N GLU A 42 12.76 6.26 4.47
CA GLU A 42 13.71 5.19 4.19
C GLU A 42 14.64 5.54 3.02
N ILE A 43 14.12 6.21 1.99
CA ILE A 43 14.93 6.74 0.87
C ILE A 43 15.93 7.78 1.40
N GLU A 44 15.48 8.76 2.19
CA GLU A 44 16.35 9.79 2.76
C GLU A 44 17.47 9.17 3.64
N ARG A 45 17.12 8.15 4.42
CA ARG A 45 18.10 7.42 5.25
C ARG A 45 19.14 6.69 4.41
N ARG A 46 18.75 6.09 3.28
CA ARG A 46 19.66 5.36 2.37
C ARG A 46 20.57 6.32 1.61
N GLU A 47 19.97 7.35 1.05
CA GLU A 47 20.68 8.34 0.24
C GLU A 47 21.49 9.33 1.08
N GLN A 48 21.29 9.37 2.40
CA GLN A 48 21.90 10.34 3.33
C GLN A 48 21.65 11.80 2.86
N ARG A 49 20.49 12.03 2.27
CA ARG A 49 20.03 13.32 1.70
C ARG A 49 18.53 13.43 1.82
N THR A 50 18.04 14.63 1.93
CA THR A 50 16.60 14.90 1.87
C THR A 50 16.08 14.74 0.43
N ILE A 51 14.81 14.39 0.30
CA ILE A 51 14.16 14.25 -1.02
C ILE A 51 14.31 15.54 -1.86
N PRO A 52 14.11 16.77 -1.33
CA PRO A 52 14.37 18.00 -2.08
C PRO A 52 15.81 18.11 -2.59
N GLU A 53 16.81 17.67 -1.83
CA GLU A 53 18.20 17.65 -2.26
C GLU A 53 18.45 16.64 -3.39
N ILE A 54 17.85 15.46 -3.31
CA ILE A 54 17.95 14.45 -4.38
C ILE A 54 17.35 15.01 -5.67
N PHE A 55 16.17 15.62 -5.61
CA PHE A 55 15.53 16.24 -6.77
C PHE A 55 16.39 17.38 -7.37
N ARG A 56 16.97 18.23 -6.52
CA ARG A 56 17.79 19.35 -6.96
C ARG A 56 19.11 18.90 -7.61
N LEU A 57 19.73 17.84 -7.07
CA LEU A 57 21.05 17.38 -7.50
C LEU A 57 20.98 16.40 -8.68
N HIS A 58 19.97 15.54 -8.69
CA HIS A 58 19.90 14.40 -9.60
C HIS A 58 18.63 14.33 -10.45
N GLY A 59 17.63 15.18 -10.14
CA GLY A 59 16.35 15.20 -10.84
C GLY A 59 15.38 14.06 -10.46
N GLU A 60 14.16 14.18 -10.94
CA GLU A 60 13.09 13.20 -10.64
C GLU A 60 13.41 11.77 -11.13
N PRO A 61 13.99 11.53 -12.32
CA PRO A 61 14.26 10.16 -12.78
C PRO A 61 15.16 9.37 -11.82
N VAL A 62 16.19 10.00 -11.26
CA VAL A 62 17.09 9.34 -10.30
C VAL A 62 16.36 9.05 -8.98
N PHE A 63 15.56 9.99 -8.51
CA PHE A 63 14.72 9.77 -7.34
C PHE A 63 13.77 8.56 -7.54
N ARG A 64 13.11 8.44 -8.71
CA ARG A 64 12.22 7.30 -9.01
C ARG A 64 12.95 5.96 -9.05
N LEU A 65 14.20 5.94 -9.49
CA LEU A 65 15.03 4.73 -9.41
C LEU A 65 15.36 4.36 -7.96
N ALA A 66 15.77 5.33 -7.15
CA ALA A 66 16.04 5.11 -5.73
C ALA A 66 14.77 4.66 -4.96
N GLU A 67 13.62 5.25 -5.26
CA GLU A 67 12.31 4.87 -4.71
C GLU A 67 11.95 3.40 -5.01
N THR A 68 12.12 2.99 -6.27
CA THR A 68 11.88 1.60 -6.68
C THR A 68 12.87 0.62 -6.05
N ALA A 69 14.16 0.98 -6.00
CA ALA A 69 15.19 0.15 -5.37
C ALA A 69 14.94 -0.02 -3.87
N ALA A 70 14.59 1.07 -3.17
CA ALA A 70 14.25 1.02 -1.75
C ALA A 70 13.04 0.11 -1.47
N LEU A 71 12.00 0.21 -2.30
CA LEU A 71 10.81 -0.63 -2.19
C LEU A 71 11.14 -2.12 -2.41
N HIS A 72 11.92 -2.43 -3.44
CA HIS A 72 12.35 -3.80 -3.75
C HIS A 72 13.13 -4.42 -2.58
N ASP A 73 14.14 -3.71 -2.07
CA ASP A 73 14.95 -4.19 -0.95
C ASP A 73 14.13 -4.40 0.32
N LEU A 74 13.16 -3.51 0.61
CA LEU A 74 12.28 -3.65 1.77
C LEU A 74 11.39 -4.89 1.68
N LEU A 75 11.00 -5.28 0.47
CA LEU A 75 10.23 -6.51 0.21
C LEU A 75 11.11 -7.77 0.33
N ASP A 76 12.31 -7.74 -0.23
CA ASP A 76 13.24 -8.88 -0.22
C ASP A 76 13.78 -9.19 1.19
N HIS A 77 14.07 -8.14 1.97
CA HIS A 77 14.63 -8.26 3.32
C HIS A 77 13.55 -8.20 4.42
N SER A 78 12.35 -8.68 4.14
CA SER A 78 11.22 -8.60 5.08
C SER A 78 11.38 -9.44 6.36
N SER A 79 12.49 -10.17 6.57
CA SER A 79 12.92 -10.84 7.84
C SER A 79 11.78 -11.51 8.65
N GLY A 80 10.68 -11.93 8.03
CA GLY A 80 9.53 -12.50 8.73
C GLY A 80 8.68 -11.51 9.54
N ARG A 81 8.93 -10.19 9.47
CA ARG A 81 8.16 -9.18 10.19
C ARG A 81 6.99 -8.67 9.39
N ASN A 82 5.86 -8.51 10.05
CA ASN A 82 4.68 -7.87 9.46
C ASN A 82 4.85 -6.35 9.44
N ARG A 83 4.47 -5.69 8.35
CA ARG A 83 4.70 -4.25 8.16
C ARG A 83 3.54 -3.53 7.51
N VAL A 84 3.33 -2.28 7.92
CA VAL A 84 2.50 -1.30 7.24
C VAL A 84 3.41 -0.29 6.57
N PHE A 85 3.27 -0.13 5.27
CA PHE A 85 4.05 0.81 4.47
C PHE A 85 3.21 2.04 4.10
N ALA A 86 3.75 3.23 4.28
CA ALA A 86 3.25 4.44 3.65
C ALA A 86 4.13 4.76 2.44
N LEU A 87 3.55 4.75 1.24
CA LEU A 87 4.28 5.05 0.01
C LEU A 87 4.28 6.56 -0.28
N GLY A 88 5.37 7.05 -0.85
CA GLY A 88 5.44 8.39 -1.42
C GLY A 88 4.34 8.60 -2.48
N GLY A 89 3.86 9.84 -2.62
CA GLY A 89 2.73 10.14 -3.50
C GLY A 89 2.96 9.83 -4.99
N GLY A 90 4.19 9.60 -5.43
CA GLY A 90 4.52 9.19 -6.80
C GLY A 90 4.85 7.71 -6.95
N ALA A 91 5.17 7.02 -5.86
CA ALA A 91 5.63 5.63 -5.90
C ALA A 91 4.65 4.68 -6.59
N PHE A 92 3.35 4.82 -6.30
CA PHE A 92 2.31 3.98 -6.89
C PHE A 92 1.90 4.40 -8.31
N VAL A 93 2.36 5.57 -8.80
CA VAL A 93 2.18 6.00 -10.19
C VAL A 93 3.09 5.20 -11.12
N GLU A 94 4.24 4.75 -10.65
CA GLU A 94 5.18 3.92 -11.39
C GLU A 94 4.62 2.50 -11.59
N GLU A 95 4.46 2.06 -12.84
CA GLU A 95 3.92 0.73 -13.16
C GLU A 95 4.77 -0.41 -12.61
N ARG A 96 6.10 -0.26 -12.63
CA ARG A 96 7.03 -1.23 -12.05
C ARG A 96 6.78 -1.45 -10.55
N ASN A 97 6.48 -0.39 -9.79
CA ASN A 97 6.16 -0.51 -8.38
C ASN A 97 4.79 -1.17 -8.16
N ARG A 98 3.77 -0.82 -8.95
CA ARG A 98 2.47 -1.52 -8.90
C ARG A 98 2.62 -3.01 -9.19
N THR A 99 3.49 -3.37 -10.14
CA THR A 99 3.78 -4.77 -10.48
C THR A 99 4.43 -5.51 -9.30
N LEU A 100 5.39 -4.90 -8.62
CA LEU A 100 5.99 -5.46 -7.39
C LEU A 100 4.96 -5.69 -6.29
N LEU A 101 3.96 -4.80 -6.19
CA LEU A 101 2.97 -4.81 -5.13
C LEU A 101 1.72 -5.66 -5.41
N ARG A 102 1.57 -6.25 -6.60
CA ARG A 102 0.37 -7.01 -7.01
C ARG A 102 -0.05 -8.13 -6.05
N GLN A 103 0.90 -8.71 -5.34
CA GLN A 103 0.64 -9.78 -4.38
C GLN A 103 0.30 -9.30 -2.97
N TRP A 104 0.27 -7.99 -2.73
CA TRP A 104 0.06 -7.40 -1.43
C TRP A 104 -1.19 -6.52 -1.41
N PRO A 105 -1.92 -6.45 -0.28
CA PRO A 105 -2.98 -5.47 -0.12
C PRO A 105 -2.45 -4.05 -0.28
N THR A 106 -3.00 -3.33 -1.24
CA THR A 106 -2.76 -1.91 -1.46
C THR A 106 -4.03 -1.13 -1.14
N ILE A 107 -3.93 -0.09 -0.32
CA ILE A 107 -5.07 0.67 0.18
C ILE A 107 -4.93 2.11 -0.26
N PHE A 108 -5.81 2.55 -1.14
CA PHE A 108 -5.89 3.93 -1.57
C PHE A 108 -6.68 4.76 -0.55
N LEU A 109 -6.00 5.72 0.07
CA LEU A 109 -6.61 6.72 0.93
C LEU A 109 -6.99 7.93 0.09
N ASP A 110 -8.28 8.09 -0.17
CA ASP A 110 -8.83 9.18 -0.98
C ASP A 110 -9.50 10.26 -0.11
N ALA A 111 -9.49 11.49 -0.62
CA ALA A 111 -10.24 12.62 -0.09
C ALA A 111 -10.46 13.67 -1.19
N PRO A 112 -11.44 14.56 -1.05
CA PRO A 112 -11.62 15.71 -1.94
C PRO A 112 -10.36 16.57 -2.03
N VAL A 113 -10.08 17.13 -3.19
CA VAL A 113 -8.84 17.88 -3.47
C VAL A 113 -8.67 19.09 -2.55
N GLU A 114 -9.76 19.75 -2.20
CA GLU A 114 -9.78 20.91 -1.30
C GLU A 114 -9.32 20.50 0.11
N GLU A 115 -9.75 19.34 0.58
CA GLU A 115 -9.36 18.81 1.88
C GLU A 115 -7.90 18.39 1.90
N LEU A 116 -7.43 17.73 0.85
CA LEU A 116 -6.02 17.36 0.68
C LEU A 116 -5.13 18.60 0.67
N TRP A 117 -5.55 19.63 -0.07
CA TRP A 117 -4.86 20.91 -0.12
C TRP A 117 -4.80 21.57 1.26
N ARG A 118 -5.94 21.68 1.94
CA ARG A 118 -6.02 22.27 3.28
C ARG A 118 -5.08 21.56 4.28
N ARG A 119 -5.06 20.21 4.28
CA ARG A 119 -4.18 19.41 5.13
C ARG A 119 -2.71 19.69 4.83
N CYS A 120 -2.34 19.77 3.55
CA CYS A 120 -0.97 20.07 3.12
C CYS A 120 -0.50 21.46 3.55
N GLN A 121 -1.39 22.46 3.60
CA GLN A 121 -1.04 23.81 4.08
C GLN A 121 -0.77 23.83 5.60
N CYS A 122 -1.44 22.98 6.36
CA CYS A 122 -1.26 22.90 7.81
C CYS A 122 0.02 22.16 8.21
N ASP A 123 0.55 21.27 7.37
CA ASP A 123 1.73 20.45 7.69
C ASP A 123 3.06 21.24 7.65
N GLY A 124 3.09 22.43 7.06
CA GLY A 124 4.29 23.28 6.99
C GLY A 124 5.47 22.70 6.20
N ILE A 125 5.26 21.60 5.50
CA ILE A 125 6.31 20.93 4.72
C ILE A 125 6.37 21.56 3.32
N GLU A 126 7.50 22.18 2.99
CA GLU A 126 7.75 22.69 1.65
C GLU A 126 7.83 21.55 0.65
N ARG A 127 6.95 21.55 -0.36
CA ARG A 127 6.88 20.49 -1.38
C ARG A 127 7.17 21.09 -2.75
N PRO A 128 8.19 20.58 -3.48
CA PRO A 128 8.63 21.16 -4.76
C PRO A 128 7.54 21.30 -5.83
N LEU A 129 6.50 20.46 -5.78
CA LEU A 129 5.40 20.39 -6.76
C LEU A 129 4.13 21.15 -6.32
N GLN A 130 4.16 21.89 -5.22
CA GLN A 130 2.98 22.53 -4.63
C GLN A 130 3.04 24.06 -4.78
N LYS A 131 2.69 24.60 -5.95
CA LYS A 131 2.71 26.04 -6.20
C LYS A 131 1.34 26.73 -6.13
N SER A 132 0.25 26.03 -6.49
CA SER A 132 -1.12 26.55 -6.42
C SER A 132 -2.14 25.42 -6.31
N LEU A 133 -3.36 25.71 -5.83
CA LEU A 133 -4.45 24.73 -5.78
C LEU A 133 -4.75 24.15 -7.18
N ALA A 134 -4.72 24.97 -8.23
CA ALA A 134 -4.98 24.50 -9.59
C ALA A 134 -3.92 23.47 -10.05
N GLN A 135 -2.65 23.72 -9.83
CA GLN A 135 -1.57 22.77 -10.15
C GLN A 135 -1.64 21.51 -9.28
N PHE A 136 -1.99 21.65 -8.01
CA PHE A 136 -2.20 20.54 -7.09
C PHE A 136 -3.35 19.64 -7.55
N ALA A 137 -4.47 20.24 -7.99
CA ALA A 137 -5.63 19.52 -8.53
C ALA A 137 -5.27 18.77 -9.83
N LEU A 138 -4.59 19.42 -10.77
CA LEU A 138 -4.15 18.79 -12.02
C LEU A 138 -3.24 17.60 -11.74
N LEU A 139 -2.25 17.73 -10.87
CA LEU A 139 -1.36 16.64 -10.50
C LEU A 139 -2.10 15.47 -9.84
N ARG A 140 -3.13 15.77 -9.04
CA ARG A 140 -3.99 14.72 -8.45
C ARG A 140 -4.77 13.98 -9.54
N GLU A 141 -5.42 14.71 -10.46
CA GLU A 141 -6.17 14.08 -11.55
C GLU A 141 -5.28 13.22 -12.45
N GLU A 142 -4.07 13.65 -12.74
CA GLU A 142 -3.08 12.86 -13.49
C GLU A 142 -2.74 11.54 -12.78
N ARG A 143 -2.63 11.54 -11.45
CA ARG A 143 -2.24 10.37 -10.66
C ARG A 143 -3.41 9.47 -10.26
N LEU A 144 -4.63 9.98 -10.26
CA LEU A 144 -5.82 9.28 -9.79
C LEU A 144 -6.08 7.94 -10.51
N PRO A 145 -5.89 7.80 -11.84
CA PRO A 145 -6.04 6.51 -12.51
C PRO A 145 -5.09 5.42 -11.98
N SER A 146 -3.89 5.82 -11.54
CA SER A 146 -2.95 4.89 -10.92
C SER A 146 -3.40 4.49 -9.52
N TYR A 147 -3.82 5.43 -8.67
CA TYR A 147 -4.29 5.13 -7.32
C TYR A 147 -5.52 4.22 -7.30
N ARG A 148 -6.44 4.38 -8.27
CA ARG A 148 -7.63 3.54 -8.43
C ARG A 148 -7.33 2.08 -8.78
N GLN A 149 -6.07 1.73 -9.07
CA GLN A 149 -5.63 0.34 -9.25
C GLN A 149 -5.27 -0.33 -7.92
N ALA A 150 -5.35 0.36 -6.79
CA ALA A 150 -5.21 -0.25 -5.48
C ALA A 150 -6.35 -1.24 -5.21
N SER A 151 -6.06 -2.29 -4.44
CA SER A 151 -7.02 -3.37 -4.16
C SER A 151 -8.20 -2.91 -3.29
N ILE A 152 -7.99 -1.88 -2.46
CA ILE A 152 -9.01 -1.31 -1.57
C ILE A 152 -8.95 0.21 -1.69
N THR A 153 -10.11 0.87 -1.71
CA THR A 153 -10.24 2.33 -1.62
C THR A 153 -11.00 2.71 -0.35
N ILE A 154 -10.45 3.63 0.43
CA ILE A 154 -11.04 4.18 1.65
C ILE A 154 -11.13 5.70 1.53
N GLU A 155 -12.33 6.24 1.66
CA GLU A 155 -12.52 7.68 1.81
C GLU A 155 -12.12 8.14 3.21
N THR A 156 -11.27 9.19 3.27
CA THR A 156 -10.74 9.72 4.53
C THR A 156 -11.34 11.08 4.92
N HIS A 157 -12.24 11.62 4.09
CA HIS A 157 -12.89 12.90 4.38
C HIS A 157 -13.77 12.80 5.61
N SER A 158 -13.61 13.76 6.54
CA SER A 158 -14.37 13.86 7.79
C SER A 158 -14.33 12.60 8.67
N LYS A 159 -13.34 11.71 8.49
CA LYS A 159 -13.16 10.51 9.30
C LYS A 159 -11.96 10.66 10.23
N ASP A 160 -12.12 10.13 11.43
CA ASP A 160 -11.02 9.96 12.39
C ASP A 160 -10.08 8.83 11.93
N PRO A 161 -8.75 8.95 12.10
CA PRO A 161 -7.79 7.90 11.76
C PRO A 161 -8.11 6.54 12.37
N ALA A 162 -8.63 6.50 13.60
CA ALA A 162 -9.01 5.25 14.26
C ALA A 162 -10.19 4.57 13.57
N TYR A 163 -11.16 5.33 13.06
CA TYR A 163 -12.27 4.80 12.27
C TYR A 163 -11.77 4.25 10.93
N ILE A 164 -10.90 4.98 10.23
CA ILE A 164 -10.27 4.53 8.98
C ILE A 164 -9.53 3.20 9.19
N CYS A 165 -8.78 3.07 10.28
CA CYS A 165 -8.09 1.82 10.61
C CYS A 165 -9.09 0.66 10.81
N SER A 166 -10.25 0.90 11.45
CA SER A 166 -11.28 -0.14 11.63
C SER A 166 -11.89 -0.59 10.29
N GLU A 167 -12.12 0.32 9.35
CA GLU A 167 -12.55 -0.01 7.99
C GLU A 167 -11.49 -0.87 7.27
N ILE A 168 -10.22 -0.48 7.36
CA ILE A 168 -9.09 -1.22 6.76
C ILE A 168 -9.02 -2.64 7.33
N GLU A 169 -9.06 -2.78 8.66
CA GLU A 169 -9.01 -4.08 9.33
C GLU A 169 -10.18 -4.99 8.92
N SER A 170 -11.38 -4.43 8.76
CA SER A 170 -12.55 -5.16 8.30
C SER A 170 -12.39 -5.66 6.86
N MET A 171 -11.92 -4.78 5.95
CA MET A 171 -11.70 -5.13 4.54
C MET A 171 -10.61 -6.20 4.36
N LEU A 172 -9.52 -6.11 5.12
CA LEU A 172 -8.44 -7.09 5.07
C LEU A 172 -8.91 -8.47 5.54
N ARG A 173 -9.75 -8.56 6.58
CA ARG A 173 -10.33 -9.84 7.05
C ARG A 173 -11.26 -10.46 6.02
N LEU A 174 -12.13 -9.68 5.41
CA LEU A 174 -13.04 -10.16 4.37
C LEU A 174 -12.29 -10.70 3.15
N THR A 175 -11.17 -10.08 2.80
CA THR A 175 -10.32 -10.56 1.70
C THR A 175 -9.68 -11.91 2.05
N GLU A 176 -9.16 -12.08 3.26
CA GLU A 176 -8.56 -13.34 3.73
C GLU A 176 -9.60 -14.48 3.77
N GLU A 177 -10.82 -14.22 4.24
CA GLU A 177 -11.90 -15.21 4.28
C GLU A 177 -12.33 -15.66 2.88
N SER A 178 -12.45 -14.72 1.93
CA SER A 178 -12.81 -15.02 0.53
C SER A 178 -11.76 -15.87 -0.16
N GLU A 179 -10.49 -15.62 0.07
CA GLU A 179 -9.38 -16.42 -0.50
C GLU A 179 -9.30 -17.81 0.12
N SER A 180 -9.52 -17.94 1.43
CA SER A 180 -9.56 -19.24 2.11
C SER A 180 -10.70 -20.13 1.61
N GLN A 181 -11.87 -19.56 1.33
CA GLN A 181 -13.02 -20.28 0.77
C GLN A 181 -12.77 -20.71 -0.68
N ALA A 182 -12.15 -19.86 -1.49
CA ALA A 182 -11.81 -20.19 -2.88
C ALA A 182 -10.79 -21.34 -2.94
N THR A 183 -9.77 -21.32 -2.08
CA THR A 183 -8.75 -22.37 -2.01
C THR A 183 -9.35 -23.72 -1.57
N ASN A 184 -10.21 -23.74 -0.56
CA ASN A 184 -10.90 -24.94 -0.10
C ASN A 184 -11.81 -25.54 -1.17
N SER A 185 -12.49 -24.71 -1.96
CA SER A 185 -13.37 -25.16 -3.05
C SER A 185 -12.60 -25.84 -4.18
N VAL A 186 -11.42 -25.33 -4.53
CA VAL A 186 -10.53 -25.93 -5.55
C VAL A 186 -9.93 -27.25 -5.06
N GLU A 187 -9.59 -27.35 -3.79
CA GLU A 187 -9.02 -28.56 -3.19
C GLU A 187 -10.05 -29.69 -3.06
N GLN A 188 -11.31 -29.36 -2.77
CA GLN A 188 -12.42 -30.28 -2.77
C GLN A 188 -12.77 -30.80 -4.19
N ALA A 189 -12.71 -29.95 -5.21
CA ALA A 189 -12.95 -30.33 -6.60
C ALA A 189 -11.86 -31.25 -7.17
N ASN A 190 -10.67 -31.23 -6.63
CA ASN A 190 -9.51 -32.00 -7.07
C ASN A 190 -9.29 -33.33 -6.27
N ARG A 191 -10.18 -33.66 -5.33
CA ARG A 191 -10.07 -34.93 -4.57
C ARG A 191 -10.39 -36.07 -5.49
N PRO A 192 -9.50 -37.05 -5.66
CA PRO A 192 -9.82 -38.27 -6.42
C PRO A 192 -10.96 -39.03 -5.72
N ALA A 193 -11.90 -39.56 -6.52
CA ALA A 193 -13.01 -40.36 -6.02
C ALA A 193 -12.47 -41.55 -5.21
N PRO A 194 -13.12 -41.94 -4.09
CA PRO A 194 -12.71 -43.12 -3.34
C PRO A 194 -12.79 -44.36 -4.22
N PRO A 195 -11.82 -45.30 -4.10
CA PRO A 195 -11.85 -46.54 -4.89
C PRO A 195 -13.14 -47.33 -4.56
N ASN A 196 -13.86 -47.69 -5.61
CA ASN A 196 -15.03 -48.56 -5.50
C ASN A 196 -14.62 -49.85 -4.83
N SER A 197 -15.06 -50.09 -3.61
CA SER A 197 -15.02 -51.41 -2.97
C SER A 197 -16.05 -52.29 -3.64
N SER A 198 -15.67 -52.96 -4.72
CA SER A 198 -16.44 -54.06 -5.26
C SER A 198 -16.36 -55.24 -4.29
N SER A 199 -17.47 -55.49 -3.62
CA SER A 199 -17.76 -56.69 -2.86
C SER A 199 -17.61 -57.89 -3.76
N THR A 200 -16.70 -58.78 -3.41
CA THR A 200 -16.72 -60.15 -3.94
C THR A 200 -17.45 -61.03 -2.90
N GLU A 201 -18.71 -61.30 -3.16
CA GLU A 201 -19.40 -62.43 -2.58
C GLU A 201 -19.11 -63.65 -3.46
N SER A 202 -18.61 -64.69 -2.83
CA SER A 202 -18.82 -66.14 -3.20
C SER A 202 -18.45 -67.00 -2.03
#